data_16523af64164e87b51df403fd559bd71
#
_entry.id   16523af64164e87b51df403fd559bd71
#
_cell.length_a   1.000
_cell.length_b   1.000
_cell.length_c   1.000
_cell.angle_alpha   90.00
_cell.angle_beta   90.00
_cell.angle_gamma   90.00
#
_symmetry.space_group_name_H-M   'P 1'
#
loop_
_entity.id
_entity.type
_entity.pdbx_description
1 polymer ?
#
loop_
_entity_poly.entity_id
_entity_poly.type
_entity_poly.pdbx_seq_one_letter_code
_entity_poly.pdbx_strand_id
1 'polypeptide(L)'
;SEKAYNALRIANQLNKDYPETEVVIFLMADGVNCAIPNQNTPNGYYNIERMLKLSTRKGTRLLLCGSCLDARGLKTIELVEDAKISTMAELTKEIVESNKVLTF
;
A
#
# COMPACT_ATOMS: atom_id res chain seq x y z
N SER A 1 0.80 6.08 10.34
CA SER A 1 2.07 5.84 11.02
C SER A 1 3.26 6.32 10.18
N GLU A 2 4.36 6.58 10.83
CA GLU A 2 5.56 7.05 10.14
C GLU A 2 6.13 6.03 9.17
N LYS A 3 6.03 4.75 9.50
CA LYS A 3 6.55 3.68 8.62
C LYS A 3 5.80 3.65 7.30
N ALA A 4 4.49 3.69 7.34
CA ALA A 4 3.67 3.74 6.14
C ALA A 4 3.93 5.02 5.35
N TYR A 5 4.02 6.14 6.02
CA TYR A 5 4.33 7.41 5.40
C TYR A 5 5.67 7.37 4.66
N ASN A 6 6.71 6.85 5.29
CA ASN A 6 8.02 6.76 4.67
C ASN A 6 8.05 5.78 3.51
N ALA A 7 7.35 4.66 3.63
CA ALA A 7 7.21 3.72 2.52
C ALA A 7 6.57 4.38 1.30
N LEU A 8 5.52 5.15 1.51
CA LEU A 8 4.82 5.86 0.43
C LEU A 8 5.65 7.00 -0.15
N ARG A 9 6.45 7.67 0.67
CA ARG A 9 7.39 8.67 0.15
C ARG A 9 8.37 8.03 -0.82
N ILE A 10 8.91 6.87 -0.47
CA ILE A 10 9.83 6.14 -1.34
C ILE A 10 9.12 5.70 -2.62
N ALA A 11 7.93 5.12 -2.50
CA ALA A 11 7.18 4.66 -3.67
C ALA A 11 6.89 5.82 -4.63
N ASN A 12 6.44 6.95 -4.12
CA ASN A 12 6.13 8.11 -4.94
C ASN A 12 7.37 8.75 -5.55
N GLN A 13 8.50 8.73 -4.84
CA GLN A 13 9.76 9.23 -5.39
C GLN A 13 10.26 8.31 -6.52
N LEU A 14 10.11 6.99 -6.36
CA LEU A 14 10.42 6.03 -7.42
C LEU A 14 9.59 6.29 -8.67
N ASN A 15 8.30 6.50 -8.50
CA ASN A 15 7.40 6.78 -9.62
C ASN A 15 7.78 8.07 -10.36
N LYS A 16 8.29 9.04 -9.63
CA LYS A 16 8.71 10.33 -10.19
C LYS A 16 10.04 10.24 -10.93
N ASP A 17 11.04 9.67 -10.26
CA ASP A 17 12.42 9.70 -10.76
C ASP A 17 12.74 8.51 -11.67
N TYR A 18 12.06 7.39 -11.50
CA TYR A 18 12.28 6.15 -12.24
C TYR A 18 10.96 5.59 -12.73
N PRO A 19 10.28 6.29 -13.65
CA PRO A 19 8.90 5.96 -14.04
C PRO A 19 8.74 4.58 -14.69
N GLU A 20 9.83 3.96 -15.15
CA GLU A 20 9.80 2.62 -15.73
C GLU A 20 9.88 1.51 -14.67
N THR A 21 10.14 1.87 -13.42
CA THR A 21 10.19 0.89 -12.33
C THR A 21 8.78 0.44 -11.98
N GLU A 22 8.56 -0.86 -11.94
CA GLU A 22 7.31 -1.41 -11.41
C GLU A 22 7.36 -1.38 -9.89
N VAL A 23 6.40 -0.69 -9.28
CA VAL A 23 6.29 -0.59 -7.83
C VAL A 23 5.08 -1.37 -7.36
N VAL A 24 5.28 -2.25 -6.38
CA VAL A 24 4.23 -2.99 -5.72
C VAL A 24 4.27 -2.67 -4.24
N ILE A 25 3.13 -2.29 -3.69
CA ILE A 25 2.98 -2.09 -2.25
C ILE A 25 2.08 -3.21 -1.74
N PHE A 26 2.58 -3.98 -0.77
CA PHE A 26 1.79 -5.02 -0.13
C PHE A 26 1.59 -4.64 1.34
N LEU A 27 0.34 -4.38 1.70
CA LEU A 27 -0.04 -4.04 3.07
C LEU A 27 -0.43 -5.31 3.81
N MET A 28 0.20 -5.54 4.95
CA MET A 28 -0.12 -6.70 5.79
C MET A 28 -0.13 -6.30 7.26
N ALA A 29 -0.63 -7.19 8.09
CA ALA A 29 -0.82 -6.94 9.53
C ALA A 29 -1.57 -5.60 9.71
N ASP A 30 -1.15 -4.75 10.62
CA ASP A 30 -1.82 -3.47 10.85
C ASP A 30 -1.70 -2.50 9.67
N GLY A 31 -0.77 -2.75 8.75
CA GLY A 31 -0.63 -1.95 7.54
C GLY A 31 -1.88 -1.92 6.67
N VAL A 32 -2.74 -2.95 6.75
CA VAL A 32 -3.99 -2.96 5.98
C VAL A 32 -4.92 -1.80 6.35
N ASN A 33 -4.77 -1.24 7.53
CA ASN A 33 -5.56 -0.07 7.95
C ASN A 33 -5.28 1.16 7.07
N CYS A 34 -4.14 1.23 6.43
CA CYS A 34 -3.80 2.34 5.54
C CYS A 34 -4.72 2.42 4.32
N ALA A 35 -5.36 1.31 3.96
CA ALA A 35 -6.26 1.25 2.81
C ALA A 35 -7.71 1.58 3.14
N ILE A 36 -8.02 1.96 4.37
CA ILE A 36 -9.36 2.40 4.76
C ILE A 36 -9.49 3.88 4.41
N PRO A 37 -10.47 4.24 3.55
CA PRO A 37 -10.61 5.64 3.13
C PRO A 37 -11.19 6.53 4.24
N ASN A 38 -11.08 7.84 4.03
CA ASN A 38 -11.71 8.87 4.86
C ASN A 38 -11.26 8.87 6.33
N GLN A 39 -10.03 8.44 6.58
CA GLN A 39 -9.47 8.55 7.92
C GLN A 39 -9.09 9.98 8.22
N ASN A 40 -9.47 10.45 9.42
CA ASN A 40 -9.12 11.80 9.86
C ASN A 40 -7.68 11.85 10.29
N THR A 41 -6.92 12.80 9.73
CA THR A 41 -5.57 13.09 10.18
C THR A 41 -5.49 14.55 10.63
N PRO A 42 -4.70 14.87 11.67
CA PRO A 42 -4.49 16.26 12.05
C PRO A 42 -3.92 17.08 10.90
N ASN A 43 -4.26 18.36 10.85
CA ASN A 43 -3.73 19.26 9.83
C ASN A 43 -2.20 19.26 9.84
N GLY A 44 -1.61 19.18 8.66
CA GLY A 44 -0.16 19.17 8.51
C GLY A 44 0.48 17.80 8.70
N TYR A 45 -0.32 16.77 8.97
CA TYR A 45 0.15 15.39 9.10
C TYR A 45 -0.08 14.59 7.85
N TYR A 46 0.39 13.35 7.88
CA TYR A 46 0.45 12.43 6.74
C TYR A 46 -0.95 12.08 6.22
N ASN A 47 -1.24 12.44 5.01
CA ASN A 47 -2.46 12.00 4.34
C ASN A 47 -2.15 10.72 3.56
N ILE A 48 -2.26 9.58 4.22
CA ILE A 48 -1.91 8.29 3.66
C ILE A 48 -2.81 7.94 2.46
N GLU A 49 -4.11 8.20 2.56
CA GLU A 49 -5.04 7.93 1.47
C GLU A 49 -4.64 8.68 0.20
N ARG A 50 -4.32 9.96 0.33
CA ARG A 50 -3.90 10.78 -0.79
C ARG A 50 -2.59 10.27 -1.40
N MET A 51 -1.64 9.86 -0.56
CA MET A 51 -0.37 9.34 -1.02
C MET A 51 -0.54 7.99 -1.75
N LEU A 52 -1.42 7.12 -1.25
CA LEU A 52 -1.76 5.86 -1.91
C LEU A 52 -2.40 6.12 -3.27
N LYS A 53 -3.36 7.04 -3.35
CA LYS A 53 -4.01 7.41 -4.62
C LYS A 53 -3.01 7.96 -5.62
N LEU A 54 -2.09 8.80 -5.16
CA LEU A 54 -1.05 9.34 -6.02
C LEU A 54 -0.18 8.21 -6.59
N SER A 55 0.19 7.26 -5.76
CA SER A 55 1.01 6.13 -6.18
C SER A 55 0.28 5.23 -7.17
N THR A 56 -0.96 4.85 -6.88
CA THR A 56 -1.73 3.96 -7.76
C THR A 56 -2.05 4.61 -9.11
N ARG A 57 -2.27 5.91 -9.14
CA ARG A 57 -2.48 6.64 -10.40
C ARG A 57 -1.24 6.67 -11.27
N LYS A 58 -0.06 6.48 -10.69
CA LYS A 58 1.20 6.36 -11.42
C LYS A 58 1.53 4.92 -11.80
N GLY A 59 0.66 3.97 -11.49
CA GLY A 59 0.82 2.58 -11.86
C GLY A 59 1.28 1.64 -10.75
N THR A 60 1.48 2.14 -9.54
CA THR A 60 1.80 1.29 -8.39
C THR A 60 0.65 0.30 -8.16
N ARG A 61 0.99 -0.98 -8.00
CA ARG A 61 0.02 -2.00 -7.64
C ARG A 61 -0.10 -2.04 -6.11
N LEU A 62 -1.30 -1.87 -5.62
CA LEU A 62 -1.59 -1.84 -4.18
C LEU A 62 -2.34 -3.11 -3.80
N LEU A 63 -1.68 -3.97 -3.05
CA LEU A 63 -2.19 -5.27 -2.65
C LEU A 63 -2.34 -5.32 -1.13
N LEU A 64 -3.41 -5.98 -0.67
CA LEU A 64 -3.70 -6.11 0.76
C LEU A 64 -3.82 -7.57 1.15
N CYS A 65 -3.21 -7.92 2.27
CA CYS A 65 -3.33 -9.27 2.84
C CYS A 65 -4.78 -9.55 3.24
N GLY A 66 -5.42 -10.49 2.54
CA GLY A 66 -6.82 -10.84 2.78
C GLY A 66 -7.06 -11.42 4.17
N SER A 67 -6.18 -12.31 4.63
CA SER A 67 -6.30 -12.87 5.97
C SER A 67 -6.10 -11.83 7.07
N CYS A 68 -5.26 -10.83 6.83
CA CYS A 68 -5.05 -9.73 7.77
C CYS A 68 -6.30 -8.84 7.88
N LEU A 69 -6.98 -8.61 6.75
CA LEU A 69 -8.26 -7.90 6.73
C LEU A 69 -9.33 -8.68 7.49
N ASP A 70 -9.43 -9.97 7.21
CA ASP A 70 -10.40 -10.85 7.84
C ASP A 70 -10.21 -10.90 9.35
N ALA A 71 -8.97 -11.07 9.81
CA ALA A 71 -8.64 -11.12 11.24
C ALA A 71 -9.03 -9.83 11.97
N ARG A 72 -9.12 -8.70 11.26
CA ARG A 72 -9.48 -7.41 11.83
C ARG A 72 -10.94 -7.00 11.55
N GLY A 73 -11.74 -7.92 10.97
CA GLY A 73 -13.11 -7.64 10.64
C GLY A 73 -13.29 -6.59 9.55
N LEU A 74 -12.29 -6.43 8.68
CA LEU A 74 -12.28 -5.39 7.66
C LEU A 74 -12.59 -5.88 6.25
N LYS A 75 -12.89 -7.16 6.10
CA LYS A 75 -13.03 -7.76 4.77
C LYS A 75 -14.19 -7.20 3.94
N THR A 76 -15.24 -6.70 4.63
CA THR A 76 -16.42 -6.11 3.97
C THR A 76 -16.40 -4.59 3.94
N ILE A 77 -15.34 -3.96 4.45
CA ILE A 77 -15.22 -2.50 4.48
C ILE A 77 -14.75 -2.02 3.12
N GLU A 78 -15.27 -0.86 2.70
CA GLU A 78 -14.78 -0.19 1.51
C GLU A 78 -13.31 0.16 1.65
N LEU A 79 -12.54 -0.13 0.61
CA LEU A 79 -11.11 0.15 0.55
C LEU A 79 -10.82 1.33 -0.39
N VAL A 80 -9.65 1.91 -0.25
CA VAL A 80 -9.24 3.00 -1.13
C VAL A 80 -9.21 2.51 -2.59
N GLU A 81 -9.35 3.47 -3.51
CA GLU A 81 -9.36 3.22 -4.95
C GLU A 81 -8.15 2.39 -5.38
N ASP A 82 -8.39 1.42 -6.24
CA ASP A 82 -7.38 0.52 -6.82
C ASP A 82 -6.69 -0.44 -5.85
N ALA A 83 -7.12 -0.51 -4.59
CA ALA A 83 -6.63 -1.51 -3.66
C ALA A 83 -7.24 -2.88 -4.01
N LYS A 84 -6.39 -3.91 -4.02
CA LYS A 84 -6.84 -5.28 -4.34
C LYS A 84 -6.47 -6.23 -3.21
N ILE A 85 -7.44 -7.06 -2.83
CA ILE A 85 -7.21 -8.11 -1.84
C ILE A 85 -6.35 -9.20 -2.46
N SER A 86 -5.36 -9.65 -1.73
CA SER A 86 -4.35 -10.58 -2.22
C SER A 86 -4.07 -11.68 -1.19
N THR A 87 -3.10 -12.51 -1.50
CA THR A 87 -2.77 -13.70 -0.72
C THR A 87 -1.28 -13.77 -0.44
N MET A 88 -0.91 -14.62 0.50
CA MET A 88 0.49 -14.90 0.81
C MET A 88 1.21 -15.51 -0.41
N ALA A 89 0.52 -16.34 -1.18
CA ALA A 89 1.07 -16.92 -2.41
C ALA A 89 1.44 -15.83 -3.42
N GLU A 90 0.60 -14.81 -3.57
CA GLU A 90 0.88 -13.70 -4.46
C GLU A 90 2.03 -12.83 -3.93
N LEU A 91 2.07 -12.59 -2.62
CA LEU A 91 3.18 -11.85 -2.01
C LEU A 91 4.52 -12.53 -2.26
N THR A 92 4.60 -13.83 -2.02
CA THR A 92 5.86 -14.56 -2.21
C THR A 92 6.28 -14.60 -3.68
N LYS A 93 5.33 -14.68 -4.58
CA LYS A 93 5.61 -14.57 -6.02
C LYS A 93 6.21 -13.22 -6.36
N GLU A 94 5.62 -12.13 -5.84
CA GLU A 94 6.15 -10.79 -6.05
C GLU A 94 7.56 -10.64 -5.48
N ILE A 95 7.82 -11.21 -4.31
CA ILE A 95 9.15 -11.19 -3.71
C ILE A 95 10.19 -11.86 -4.62
N VAL A 96 9.85 -13.04 -5.13
CA VAL A 96 10.76 -13.80 -5.99
C VAL A 96 11.04 -13.06 -7.30
N GLU A 97 10.04 -12.39 -7.85
CA GLU A 97 10.14 -11.72 -9.14
C GLU A 97 10.67 -10.29 -9.04
N SER A 98 10.76 -9.72 -7.85
CA SER A 98 11.22 -8.35 -7.65
C SER A 98 12.74 -8.27 -7.60
N ASN A 99 13.29 -7.19 -8.12
CA ASN A 99 14.73 -6.91 -8.03
C ASN A 99 15.10 -6.45 -6.62
N LYS A 100 14.24 -5.69 -5.97
CA LYS A 100 14.46 -5.17 -4.62
C LYS A 100 13.19 -5.30 -3.80
N VAL A 101 13.36 -5.63 -2.52
CA VAL A 101 12.24 -5.71 -1.57
C VAL A 101 12.62 -4.88 -0.35
N LEU A 102 11.71 -3.97 0.03
CA LEU A 102 11.86 -3.15 1.22
C LEU A 102 10.73 -3.48 2.19
N THR A 103 11.08 -3.58 3.47
CA THR A 103 10.10 -3.85 4.53
C THR A 103 10.14 -2.74 5.56
N PHE A 104 8.99 -2.30 5.98
CA PHE A 104 8.84 -1.21 6.94
C PHE A 104 8.10 -1.65 8.20
#